data_238bf80e0861cd52f5bd438a39b9768c
#
_entry.id   238bf80e0861cd52f5bd438a39b9768c
#
_cell.length_a   1.000
_cell.length_b   1.000
_cell.length_c   1.000
_cell.angle_alpha   90.00
_cell.angle_beta   90.00
_cell.angle_gamma   90.00
#
_symmetry.space_group_name_H-M   'P 1'
#
loop_
_entity.id
_entity.type
_entity.pdbx_description
1 polymer ?
#
loop_
_entity_poly.entity_id
_entity_poly.type
_entity_poly.pdbx_seq_one_letter_code
_entity_poly.pdbx_strand_id
1 'polypeptide(L)'
;ELVEGSGADYILWPHSRGKGRQKLDALVATGRWQPVYSDAVSWLLMKSSAAQHDWVPSPPGPWRDLAIAKNSNLAGEIDTAAHYARSVRELVPWHKDACNLLIAIYREQGEEIVAQEVLADCRSYFPSAYLR
;
A
#
# COMPACT_ATOMS: atom_id res chain seq x y z
N GLU A 1 25.42 -5.56 -11.00
CA GLU A 1 24.39 -6.34 -10.33
C GLU A 1 23.62 -7.24 -11.31
N LEU A 2 23.04 -8.34 -10.79
CA LEU A 2 22.33 -9.33 -11.59
C LEU A 2 21.18 -8.74 -12.42
N VAL A 3 20.42 -7.78 -11.85
CA VAL A 3 19.29 -7.15 -12.52
C VAL A 3 19.72 -6.34 -13.73
N GLU A 4 20.75 -5.54 -13.61
CA GLU A 4 21.24 -4.68 -14.70
C GLU A 4 22.00 -5.47 -15.76
N GLY A 5 22.66 -6.54 -15.37
CA GLY A 5 23.36 -7.44 -16.28
C GLY A 5 22.47 -8.39 -17.06
N SER A 6 21.19 -8.51 -16.70
CA SER A 6 20.26 -9.47 -17.31
C SER A 6 19.73 -9.06 -18.68
N GLY A 7 19.81 -7.77 -19.04
CA GLY A 7 19.19 -7.22 -20.24
C GLY A 7 17.66 -7.06 -20.15
N ALA A 8 17.09 -7.26 -18.97
CA ALA A 8 15.65 -7.12 -18.75
C ALA A 8 15.19 -5.66 -18.86
N ASP A 9 13.99 -5.43 -19.42
CA ASP A 9 13.37 -4.12 -19.51
C ASP A 9 12.36 -3.88 -18.38
N TYR A 10 11.93 -4.94 -17.70
CA TYR A 10 10.98 -4.92 -16.61
C TYR A 10 11.47 -5.71 -15.42
N ILE A 11 11.09 -5.26 -14.24
CA ILE A 11 11.30 -5.98 -12.97
C ILE A 11 9.98 -6.08 -12.24
N LEU A 12 9.58 -7.30 -11.89
CA LEU A 12 8.50 -7.53 -10.95
C LEU A 12 9.12 -7.69 -9.55
N TRP A 13 8.80 -6.74 -8.66
CA TRP A 13 9.36 -6.71 -7.30
C TRP A 13 8.28 -6.97 -6.28
N PRO A 14 8.43 -7.97 -5.42
CA PRO A 14 7.42 -8.25 -4.41
C PRO A 14 7.34 -7.12 -3.37
N HIS A 15 6.14 -6.86 -2.87
CA HIS A 15 5.99 -6.01 -1.69
C HIS A 15 6.74 -6.65 -0.52
N SER A 16 7.69 -5.93 0.00
CA SER A 16 8.53 -6.40 1.09
C SER A 16 8.84 -5.27 2.05
N ARG A 17 9.18 -5.65 3.27
CA ARG A 17 9.65 -4.73 4.31
C ARG A 17 11.15 -4.93 4.52
N GLY A 18 11.79 -4.00 5.22
CA GLY A 18 13.20 -4.11 5.56
C GLY A 18 14.11 -4.08 4.34
N LYS A 19 15.01 -5.06 4.23
CA LYS A 19 16.05 -5.10 3.20
C LYS A 19 15.50 -5.12 1.77
N GLY A 20 14.38 -5.78 1.54
CA GLY A 20 13.74 -5.82 0.23
C GLY A 20 13.25 -4.44 -0.20
N ARG A 21 12.64 -3.69 0.70
CA ARG A 21 12.20 -2.32 0.45
C ARG A 21 13.37 -1.39 0.22
N GLN A 22 14.43 -1.51 0.99
CA GLN A 22 15.65 -0.71 0.79
C GLN A 22 16.27 -0.93 -0.58
N LYS A 23 16.29 -2.17 -1.07
CA LYS A 23 16.79 -2.49 -2.42
C LYS A 23 15.92 -1.89 -3.51
N LEU A 24 14.58 -1.92 -3.35
CA LEU A 24 13.65 -1.28 -4.27
C LEU A 24 13.91 0.24 -4.33
N ASP A 25 13.98 0.89 -3.17
CA ASP A 25 14.23 2.33 -3.09
C ASP A 25 15.58 2.70 -3.69
N ALA A 26 16.60 1.88 -3.51
CA ALA A 26 17.92 2.08 -4.12
C ALA A 26 17.85 1.96 -5.65
N LEU A 27 17.13 1.00 -6.20
CA LEU A 27 16.93 0.86 -7.65
C LEU A 27 16.23 2.08 -8.24
N VAL A 28 15.18 2.55 -7.60
CA VAL A 28 14.45 3.75 -8.04
C VAL A 28 15.32 5.00 -7.94
N ALA A 29 16.11 5.12 -6.87
CA ALA A 29 17.02 6.26 -6.66
C ALA A 29 18.11 6.36 -7.73
N THR A 30 18.46 5.27 -8.43
CA THR A 30 19.43 5.33 -9.55
C THR A 30 18.93 6.15 -10.74
N GLY A 31 17.62 6.39 -10.85
CA GLY A 31 16.99 7.01 -12.00
C GLY A 31 16.90 6.10 -13.24
N ARG A 32 17.43 4.89 -13.18
CA ARG A 32 17.44 3.92 -14.28
C ARG A 32 16.19 3.05 -14.33
N TRP A 33 15.46 2.98 -13.23
CA TRP A 33 14.25 2.20 -13.08
C TRP A 33 13.11 3.07 -12.56
N GLN A 34 11.92 2.92 -13.14
CA GLN A 34 10.74 3.66 -12.75
C GLN A 34 9.61 2.70 -12.36
N PRO A 35 8.96 2.93 -11.22
CA PRO A 35 7.75 2.19 -10.90
C PRO A 35 6.62 2.62 -11.84
N VAL A 36 6.02 1.67 -12.54
CA VAL A 36 4.94 1.93 -13.51
C VAL A 36 3.61 1.32 -13.10
N TYR A 37 3.65 0.37 -12.15
CA TYR A 37 2.46 -0.28 -11.62
C TYR A 37 2.73 -0.81 -10.21
N SER A 38 1.69 -0.83 -9.39
CA SER A 38 1.72 -1.46 -8.07
C SER A 38 0.36 -2.03 -7.72
N ASP A 39 0.36 -3.20 -7.12
CA ASP A 39 -0.81 -3.84 -6.54
C ASP A 39 -0.55 -4.28 -5.09
N ALA A 40 -1.39 -5.18 -4.56
CA ALA A 40 -1.27 -5.66 -3.18
C ALA A 40 0.02 -6.41 -2.88
N VAL A 41 0.61 -7.03 -3.87
CA VAL A 41 1.66 -8.03 -3.68
C VAL A 41 2.95 -7.67 -4.38
N SER A 42 2.92 -6.74 -5.35
CA SER A 42 4.09 -6.44 -6.17
C SER A 42 4.16 -5.00 -6.69
N TRP A 43 5.37 -4.66 -7.09
CA TRP A 43 5.70 -3.49 -7.90
C TRP A 43 6.19 -3.94 -9.26
N LEU A 44 5.76 -3.27 -10.32
CA LEU A 44 6.36 -3.41 -11.63
C LEU A 44 7.22 -2.19 -11.91
N LEU A 45 8.49 -2.42 -12.18
CA LEU A 45 9.45 -1.39 -12.59
C LEU A 45 9.75 -1.55 -14.08
N MET A 46 9.97 -0.43 -14.75
CA MET A 46 10.40 -0.39 -16.14
C MET A 46 11.72 0.37 -16.23
N LYS A 47 12.62 -0.05 -17.13
CA LYS A 47 13.81 0.74 -17.45
C LYS A 47 13.40 2.14 -17.93
N SER A 48 14.05 3.17 -17.39
CA SER A 48 13.79 4.55 -17.80
C SER A 48 14.07 4.81 -19.27
N SER A 49 15.03 4.09 -19.86
CA SER A 49 15.31 4.16 -21.31
C SER A 49 14.20 3.56 -22.18
N ALA A 50 13.43 2.61 -21.66
CA ALA A 50 12.27 2.01 -22.31
C ALA A 50 10.97 2.75 -22.00
N ALA A 51 10.93 3.53 -20.92
CA ALA A 51 9.79 4.33 -20.50
C ALA A 51 9.70 5.59 -21.40
N GLN A 52 8.88 5.51 -22.44
CA GLN A 52 8.59 6.65 -23.32
C GLN A 52 7.45 7.51 -22.81
N HIS A 53 6.93 7.21 -21.61
CA HIS A 53 5.77 7.87 -21.05
C HIS A 53 6.13 8.48 -19.70
N ASP A 54 5.49 9.61 -19.40
CA ASP A 54 5.52 10.15 -18.05
C ASP A 54 5.00 9.09 -17.07
N TRP A 55 5.66 9.03 -15.91
CA TRP A 55 5.23 8.12 -14.88
C TRP A 55 3.77 8.37 -14.51
N VAL A 56 2.94 7.37 -14.71
CA VAL A 56 1.55 7.42 -14.30
C VAL A 56 1.48 6.90 -12.86
N PRO A 57 1.00 7.70 -11.91
CA PRO A 57 0.75 7.20 -10.57
C PRO A 57 -0.12 5.95 -10.63
N SER A 58 0.00 5.11 -9.62
CA SER A 58 -0.84 3.92 -9.49
C SER A 58 -2.29 4.21 -9.92
N PRO A 59 -2.88 3.37 -10.77
CA PRO A 59 -4.23 3.61 -11.23
C PRO A 59 -5.20 3.73 -10.04
N PRO A 60 -6.33 4.42 -10.20
CA PRO A 60 -7.35 4.46 -9.17
C PRO A 60 -7.72 3.05 -8.71
N GLY A 61 -7.83 2.86 -7.42
CA GLY A 61 -8.17 1.56 -6.87
C GLY A 61 -7.73 1.42 -5.41
N PRO A 62 -8.01 0.26 -4.79
CA PRO A 62 -7.79 0.07 -3.35
C PRO A 62 -6.34 0.29 -2.91
N TRP A 63 -5.37 0.03 -3.76
CA TRP A 63 -3.95 0.19 -3.39
C TRP A 63 -3.52 1.65 -3.36
N ARG A 64 -4.02 2.43 -4.31
CA ARG A 64 -3.84 3.88 -4.30
C ARG A 64 -4.55 4.50 -3.10
N ASP A 65 -5.77 4.10 -2.85
CA ASP A 65 -6.57 4.60 -1.72
C ASP A 65 -5.91 4.26 -0.39
N LEU A 66 -5.33 3.06 -0.26
CA LEU A 66 -4.58 2.69 0.94
C LEU A 66 -3.33 3.56 1.14
N ALA A 67 -2.60 3.86 0.08
CA ALA A 67 -1.45 4.74 0.15
C ALA A 67 -1.85 6.15 0.59
N ILE A 68 -2.93 6.68 0.03
CA ILE A 68 -3.48 7.98 0.43
C ILE A 68 -3.90 7.94 1.90
N ALA A 69 -4.63 6.91 2.32
CA ALA A 69 -5.06 6.76 3.71
C ALA A 69 -3.88 6.76 4.69
N LYS A 70 -2.83 6.00 4.40
CA LYS A 70 -1.63 5.94 5.23
C LYS A 70 -0.91 7.30 5.31
N ASN A 71 -0.72 7.95 4.17
CA ASN A 71 -0.06 9.25 4.11
C ASN A 71 -0.87 10.34 4.82
N SER A 72 -2.19 10.37 4.64
CA SER A 72 -3.07 11.31 5.32
C SER A 72 -3.05 11.10 6.83
N ASN A 73 -3.03 9.85 7.29
CA ASN A 73 -2.90 9.55 8.72
C ASN A 73 -1.60 10.09 9.31
N LEU A 74 -0.49 9.89 8.60
CA LEU A 74 0.82 10.41 9.02
C LEU A 74 0.86 11.96 9.03
N ALA A 75 0.11 12.60 8.14
CA ALA A 75 -0.01 14.05 8.08
C ALA A 75 -1.00 14.63 9.10
N GLY A 76 -1.71 13.80 9.85
CA GLY A 76 -2.74 14.23 10.81
C GLY A 76 -4.08 14.55 10.17
N GLU A 77 -4.28 14.24 8.89
CA GLU A 77 -5.54 14.41 8.16
C GLU A 77 -6.46 13.21 8.40
N ILE A 78 -6.97 13.09 9.61
CA ILE A 78 -7.62 11.88 10.11
C ILE A 78 -8.92 11.55 9.36
N ASP A 79 -9.74 12.55 9.04
CA ASP A 79 -10.99 12.33 8.31
C ASP A 79 -10.74 11.84 6.89
N THR A 80 -9.74 12.38 6.22
CA THR A 80 -9.29 11.94 4.89
C THR A 80 -8.76 10.52 4.97
N ALA A 81 -7.92 10.22 5.96
CA ALA A 81 -7.39 8.87 6.18
C ALA A 81 -8.51 7.84 6.39
N ALA A 82 -9.49 8.16 7.22
CA ALA A 82 -10.64 7.29 7.47
C ALA A 82 -11.49 7.08 6.21
N HIS A 83 -11.72 8.13 5.44
CA HIS A 83 -12.48 8.06 4.18
C HIS A 83 -11.84 7.07 3.21
N TYR A 84 -10.55 7.21 2.93
CA TYR A 84 -9.85 6.33 1.99
C TYR A 84 -9.68 4.91 2.54
N ALA A 85 -9.46 4.74 3.83
CA ALA A 85 -9.41 3.41 4.43
C ALA A 85 -10.75 2.67 4.34
N ARG A 86 -11.88 3.37 4.50
CA ARG A 86 -13.21 2.82 4.25
C ARG A 86 -13.40 2.41 2.80
N SER A 87 -13.00 3.25 1.85
CA SER A 87 -13.03 2.91 0.41
C SER A 87 -12.27 1.61 0.12
N VAL A 88 -11.10 1.45 0.70
CA VAL A 88 -10.32 0.19 0.55
C VAL A 88 -11.12 -0.99 1.06
N ARG A 89 -11.76 -0.88 2.22
CA ARG A 89 -12.53 -1.98 2.81
C ARG A 89 -13.80 -2.33 2.02
N GLU A 90 -14.40 -1.38 1.33
CA GLU A 90 -15.55 -1.66 0.46
C GLU A 90 -15.16 -2.59 -0.70
N LEU A 91 -13.98 -2.42 -1.26
CA LEU A 91 -13.49 -3.20 -2.39
C LEU A 91 -12.70 -4.45 -1.96
N VAL A 92 -11.98 -4.36 -0.85
CA VAL A 92 -11.12 -5.42 -0.32
C VAL A 92 -11.35 -5.56 1.19
N PRO A 93 -12.50 -6.15 1.62
CA PRO A 93 -12.87 -6.22 3.05
C PRO A 93 -11.85 -6.94 3.93
N TRP A 94 -11.09 -7.85 3.34
CA TRP A 94 -10.04 -8.63 4.02
C TRP A 94 -8.68 -7.92 4.07
N HIS A 95 -8.58 -6.66 3.65
CA HIS A 95 -7.28 -5.97 3.66
C HIS A 95 -6.88 -5.60 5.09
N LYS A 96 -5.89 -6.31 5.61
CA LYS A 96 -5.44 -6.19 6.99
C LYS A 96 -5.00 -4.77 7.37
N ASP A 97 -4.23 -4.12 6.50
CA ASP A 97 -3.71 -2.77 6.78
C ASP A 97 -4.83 -1.73 6.86
N ALA A 98 -5.83 -1.82 5.98
CA ALA A 98 -6.99 -0.94 6.02
C ALA A 98 -7.83 -1.15 7.28
N CYS A 99 -8.02 -2.40 7.68
CA CYS A 99 -8.68 -2.75 8.94
C CYS A 99 -7.95 -2.14 10.14
N ASN A 100 -6.65 -2.39 10.25
CA ASN A 100 -5.85 -1.90 11.36
C ASN A 100 -5.81 -0.38 11.44
N LEU A 101 -5.72 0.28 10.27
CA LEU A 101 -5.72 1.74 10.21
C LEU A 101 -7.04 2.33 10.71
N LEU A 102 -8.17 1.80 10.26
CA LEU A 102 -9.49 2.27 10.71
C LEU A 102 -9.71 2.06 12.21
N ILE A 103 -9.35 0.88 12.72
CA ILE A 103 -9.46 0.58 14.15
C ILE A 103 -8.64 1.58 14.96
N ALA A 104 -7.40 1.85 14.54
CA ALA A 104 -6.54 2.81 15.22
C ALA A 104 -7.14 4.23 15.20
N ILE A 105 -7.61 4.68 14.04
CA ILE A 105 -8.25 6.00 13.90
C ILE A 105 -9.44 6.15 14.83
N TYR A 106 -10.37 5.20 14.83
CA TYR A 106 -11.57 5.28 15.68
C TYR A 106 -11.24 5.26 17.18
N ARG A 107 -10.22 4.48 17.59
CA ARG A 107 -9.74 4.50 18.97
C ARG A 107 -9.15 5.85 19.37
N GLU A 108 -8.33 6.43 18.52
CA GLU A 108 -7.76 7.76 18.76
C GLU A 108 -8.83 8.85 18.85
N GLN A 109 -9.92 8.70 18.13
CA GLN A 109 -11.08 9.60 18.20
C GLN A 109 -11.98 9.33 19.42
N GLY A 110 -11.69 8.30 20.20
CA GLY A 110 -12.53 7.89 21.35
C GLY A 110 -13.79 7.11 20.95
N GLU A 111 -13.90 6.70 19.69
CA GLU A 111 -15.05 5.94 19.15
C GLU A 111 -14.84 4.43 19.31
N GLU A 112 -14.66 3.97 20.55
CA GLU A 112 -14.32 2.58 20.85
C GLU A 112 -15.38 1.58 20.35
N ILE A 113 -16.66 1.96 20.42
CA ILE A 113 -17.76 1.09 19.92
C ILE A 113 -17.60 0.83 18.43
N VAL A 114 -17.38 1.89 17.64
CA VAL A 114 -17.17 1.78 16.20
C VAL A 114 -15.91 0.99 15.89
N ALA A 115 -14.85 1.24 16.65
CA ALA A 115 -13.59 0.46 16.51
C ALA A 115 -13.80 -1.04 16.74
N GLN A 116 -14.62 -1.41 17.73
CA GLN A 116 -14.94 -2.81 18.03
C GLN A 116 -15.82 -3.44 16.93
N GLU A 117 -16.77 -2.69 16.38
CA GLU A 117 -17.57 -3.16 15.24
C GLU A 117 -16.68 -3.44 14.02
N VAL A 118 -15.78 -2.52 13.67
CA VAL A 118 -14.82 -2.71 12.58
C VAL A 118 -13.92 -3.91 12.86
N LEU A 119 -13.42 -4.05 14.08
CA LEU A 119 -12.59 -5.19 14.47
C LEU A 119 -13.33 -6.52 14.32
N ALA A 120 -14.58 -6.60 14.76
CA ALA A 120 -15.41 -7.81 14.66
C ALA A 120 -15.66 -8.18 13.19
N ASP A 121 -15.98 -7.20 12.37
CA ASP A 121 -16.18 -7.40 10.93
C ASP A 121 -14.88 -7.88 10.25
N CYS A 122 -13.76 -7.22 10.51
CA CYS A 122 -12.47 -7.63 9.96
C CYS A 122 -12.06 -9.04 10.40
N ARG A 123 -12.31 -9.41 11.64
CA ARG A 123 -12.02 -10.77 12.14
C ARG A 123 -12.84 -11.87 11.46
N SER A 124 -13.98 -11.53 10.89
CA SER A 124 -14.76 -12.49 10.13
C SER A 124 -14.02 -13.03 8.90
N TYR A 125 -13.05 -12.29 8.39
CA TYR A 125 -12.23 -12.67 7.24
C TYR A 125 -10.89 -13.28 7.62
N PHE A 126 -10.44 -13.14 8.87
CA PHE A 126 -9.11 -13.57 9.31
C PHE A 126 -9.18 -14.38 10.59
N PRO A 127 -8.28 -15.34 10.79
CA PRO A 127 -8.05 -15.92 12.10
C PRO A 127 -7.68 -14.83 13.12
N SER A 128 -8.16 -14.97 14.35
CA SER A 128 -8.02 -13.95 15.41
C SER A 128 -6.56 -13.55 15.72
N ALA A 129 -5.59 -14.39 15.37
CA ALA A 129 -4.17 -14.13 15.59
C ALA A 129 -3.59 -13.01 14.69
N TYR A 130 -4.27 -12.62 13.61
CA TYR A 130 -3.74 -11.66 12.64
C TYR A 130 -4.12 -10.20 12.91
N LEU A 131 -5.12 -9.95 13.74
CA LEU A 131 -5.59 -8.60 14.09
C LEU A 131 -5.38 -8.36 15.59
N ARG A 132 -4.70 -7.31 15.90
CA ARG A 132 -4.39 -6.92 17.27
C ARG A 132 -5.08 -5.63 17.67
#